data_7765a55bc74b95a98456cd12571c6a80
#
_entry.id   7765a55bc74b95a98456cd12571c6a80
#
_cell.length_a   1.000
_cell.length_b   1.000
_cell.length_c   1.000
_cell.angle_alpha   90.00
_cell.angle_beta   90.00
_cell.angle_gamma   90.00
#
_symmetry.space_group_name_H-M   'P 1'
#
loop_
_entity.id
_entity.type
_entity.pdbx_description
1 polymer ?
#
loop_
_entity_poly.entity_id
_entity_poly.type
_entity_poly.pdbx_seq_one_letter_code
_entity_poly.pdbx_strand_id
1 'polypeptide(L)'
;MTGPARPDAAGAGPSGPVPAGTGPAGGTARLDALLSARGQELLARVAAGREAGQSALALASALRKEYPADLVAAATAQDELRRAAAAKFSRAGRMLFTRPGLEQASSEAAARHRAGRLRAGTAGRLADLGCGIGGDLIALAPGRAVLAVDRDPVHLRMAAYNAGIYDGAAGVRTMAADVRDISLAGVDAVFTDPARRLPAARGPGRRLRPGTSEPPLDWCFALTRQVPAVVVKAAPGLPAGTVPDGWETEFVADGRDLKEAVLWSPALATAPSRATILPGEHVLLPADGDEVPVAAPGPFLFDPNPAVTRAGLVEDLARQLGAWKIDPRIAFLSASTAQHTPFARTLRVVESAPWNEKDFARRLRALGIGAADLRRRGLAGDVDQIHRRLRLAGPHRATLVLTRVSEKPWGLICTDPELP
;
A
#
# COMPACT_ATOMS: atom_id res chain seq x y z
N MET A 1 20.93 23.01 -55.12
CA MET A 1 19.78 22.08 -55.13
C MET A 1 19.27 21.95 -53.73
N THR A 2 18.10 22.48 -53.55
CA THR A 2 17.39 22.79 -52.33
C THR A 2 16.70 21.50 -51.75
N GLY A 3 17.00 21.17 -50.49
CA GLY A 3 16.26 20.12 -49.74
C GLY A 3 15.07 20.75 -49.00
N PRO A 4 13.98 20.03 -48.74
CA PRO A 4 12.74 20.60 -48.24
C PRO A 4 12.75 20.80 -46.73
N ALA A 5 12.06 21.88 -46.32
CA ALA A 5 11.81 22.33 -44.97
C ALA A 5 10.94 21.34 -44.14
N ARG A 6 11.25 21.24 -42.84
CA ARG A 6 10.38 20.60 -41.84
C ARG A 6 9.25 21.58 -41.47
N PRO A 7 8.03 21.10 -41.23
CA PRO A 7 6.97 21.90 -40.66
C PRO A 7 7.11 22.07 -39.14
N ASP A 8 6.89 23.29 -38.70
CA ASP A 8 6.80 23.71 -37.31
C ASP A 8 5.67 23.00 -36.54
N ALA A 9 5.99 22.53 -35.35
CA ALA A 9 5.00 22.05 -34.39
C ALA A 9 4.36 23.27 -33.69
N ALA A 10 3.11 23.52 -34.02
CA ALA A 10 2.27 24.49 -33.38
C ALA A 10 1.60 23.91 -32.12
N GLY A 11 1.42 24.76 -31.13
CA GLY A 11 0.26 24.70 -30.24
C GLY A 11 0.50 24.25 -28.81
N ALA A 12 1.16 25.11 -28.01
CA ALA A 12 0.87 25.17 -26.59
C ALA A 12 -0.53 25.80 -26.42
N GLY A 13 -1.51 24.99 -26.01
CA GLY A 13 -2.83 25.46 -25.65
C GLY A 13 -2.78 26.37 -24.41
N PRO A 14 -3.67 27.39 -24.30
CA PRO A 14 -3.65 28.32 -23.20
C PRO A 14 -3.97 27.64 -21.88
N SER A 15 -3.08 27.77 -20.89
CA SER A 15 -3.37 27.49 -19.50
C SER A 15 -4.51 28.41 -19.04
N GLY A 16 -5.68 27.81 -18.83
CA GLY A 16 -6.82 28.51 -18.26
C GLY A 16 -6.48 29.08 -16.88
N PRO A 17 -7.13 30.17 -16.44
CA PRO A 17 -6.85 30.80 -15.17
C PRO A 17 -7.09 29.81 -14.01
N VAL A 18 -6.08 29.65 -13.15
CA VAL A 18 -6.20 28.92 -11.88
C VAL A 18 -7.30 29.63 -11.06
N PRO A 19 -8.36 28.93 -10.61
CA PRO A 19 -9.45 29.57 -9.89
C PRO A 19 -8.94 30.22 -8.60
N ALA A 20 -9.29 31.48 -8.41
CA ALA A 20 -9.00 32.24 -7.19
C ALA A 20 -9.57 31.47 -5.97
N GLY A 21 -8.73 31.19 -4.96
CA GLY A 21 -9.13 30.50 -3.73
C GLY A 21 -8.35 29.23 -3.38
N THR A 22 -7.21 28.97 -4.01
CA THR A 22 -6.37 27.79 -3.75
C THR A 22 -5.40 27.94 -2.56
N GLY A 23 -5.38 29.09 -1.87
CA GLY A 23 -4.60 29.27 -0.64
C GLY A 23 -5.26 28.57 0.58
N PRO A 24 -4.50 28.36 1.67
CA PRO A 24 -4.99 27.65 2.88
C PRO A 24 -6.29 28.22 3.44
N ALA A 25 -6.45 29.55 3.45
CA ALA A 25 -7.67 30.23 3.92
C ALA A 25 -8.91 29.94 3.05
N GLY A 26 -8.75 29.89 1.73
CA GLY A 26 -9.84 29.49 0.83
C GLY A 26 -10.21 28.02 0.90
N GLY A 27 -9.24 27.17 1.25
CA GLY A 27 -9.45 25.73 1.47
C GLY A 27 -10.28 25.43 2.72
N THR A 28 -9.97 26.10 3.84
CA THR A 28 -10.71 25.94 5.11
C THR A 28 -12.12 26.49 4.98
N ALA A 29 -12.34 27.66 4.39
CA ALA A 29 -13.67 28.22 4.18
C ALA A 29 -14.58 27.31 3.35
N ARG A 30 -14.04 26.72 2.28
CA ARG A 30 -14.76 25.74 1.45
C ARG A 30 -15.11 24.48 2.24
N LEU A 31 -14.19 23.99 3.07
CA LEU A 31 -14.43 22.84 3.91
C LEU A 31 -15.51 23.14 4.98
N ASP A 32 -15.45 24.32 5.60
CA ASP A 32 -16.47 24.77 6.56
C ASP A 32 -17.86 24.88 5.93
N ALA A 33 -17.93 25.36 4.68
CA ALA A 33 -19.19 25.37 3.92
C ALA A 33 -19.75 23.94 3.69
N LEU A 34 -18.89 22.98 3.35
CA LEU A 34 -19.29 21.55 3.22
C LEU A 34 -19.71 20.93 4.56
N LEU A 35 -19.09 21.33 5.66
CA LEU A 35 -19.39 20.84 7.02
C LEU A 35 -20.64 21.47 7.62
N SER A 36 -21.14 22.59 7.07
CA SER A 36 -22.39 23.22 7.50
C SER A 36 -23.59 22.31 7.26
N ALA A 37 -24.71 22.53 7.96
CA ALA A 37 -25.94 21.77 7.74
C ALA A 37 -26.37 21.75 6.26
N ARG A 38 -26.28 22.92 5.59
CA ARG A 38 -26.59 23.06 4.17
C ARG A 38 -25.62 22.32 3.27
N GLY A 39 -24.33 22.26 3.62
CA GLY A 39 -23.32 21.49 2.91
C GLY A 39 -23.52 19.98 3.05
N GLN A 40 -23.89 19.52 4.26
CA GLN A 40 -24.20 18.11 4.51
C GLN A 40 -25.46 17.66 3.77
N GLU A 41 -26.50 18.50 3.73
CA GLU A 41 -27.69 18.27 2.91
C GLU A 41 -27.31 18.12 1.43
N LEU A 42 -26.49 19.05 0.90
CA LEU A 42 -26.03 19.00 -0.50
C LEU A 42 -25.25 17.72 -0.79
N LEU A 43 -24.32 17.31 0.11
CA LEU A 43 -23.58 16.07 -0.03
C LEU A 43 -24.51 14.85 -0.09
N ALA A 44 -25.55 14.81 0.76
CA ALA A 44 -26.56 13.75 0.75
C ALA A 44 -27.36 13.72 -0.57
N ARG A 45 -27.76 14.89 -1.08
CA ARG A 45 -28.48 15.02 -2.35
C ARG A 45 -27.62 14.59 -3.54
N VAL A 46 -26.32 14.94 -3.53
CA VAL A 46 -25.39 14.48 -4.58
C VAL A 46 -25.27 12.96 -4.55
N ALA A 47 -25.07 12.36 -3.39
CA ALA A 47 -24.95 10.91 -3.23
C ALA A 47 -26.22 10.19 -3.73
N ALA A 48 -27.41 10.61 -3.28
CA ALA A 48 -28.68 10.03 -3.69
C ALA A 48 -28.95 10.16 -5.20
N GLY A 49 -28.66 11.31 -5.80
CA GLY A 49 -28.79 11.50 -7.24
C GLY A 49 -27.87 10.59 -8.05
N ARG A 50 -26.64 10.38 -7.58
CA ARG A 50 -25.66 9.47 -8.20
C ARG A 50 -26.08 8.00 -8.05
N GLU A 51 -26.62 7.60 -6.90
CA GLU A 51 -27.19 6.27 -6.67
C GLU A 51 -28.40 5.99 -7.58
N ALA A 52 -29.24 7.02 -7.84
CA ALA A 52 -30.34 6.97 -8.77
C ALA A 52 -29.88 6.98 -10.26
N GLY A 53 -28.59 6.91 -10.55
CA GLY A 53 -28.04 6.83 -11.91
C GLY A 53 -27.94 8.16 -12.65
N GLN A 54 -28.16 9.30 -11.99
CA GLN A 54 -28.00 10.61 -12.63
C GLN A 54 -26.54 10.89 -12.97
N SER A 55 -26.29 11.50 -14.13
CA SER A 55 -24.93 11.92 -14.48
C SER A 55 -24.48 13.07 -13.57
N ALA A 56 -23.18 13.11 -13.26
CA ALA A 56 -22.61 14.16 -12.42
C ALA A 56 -22.90 15.57 -12.98
N LEU A 57 -22.87 15.72 -14.30
CA LEU A 57 -23.13 17.00 -14.97
C LEU A 57 -24.60 17.46 -14.85
N ALA A 58 -25.54 16.55 -15.09
CA ALA A 58 -26.96 16.84 -14.97
C ALA A 58 -27.35 17.21 -13.54
N LEU A 59 -26.85 16.43 -12.58
CA LEU A 59 -27.09 16.67 -11.16
C LEU A 59 -26.49 18.00 -10.70
N ALA A 60 -25.23 18.30 -11.06
CA ALA A 60 -24.62 19.58 -10.74
C ALA A 60 -25.36 20.77 -11.34
N SER A 61 -25.86 20.65 -12.57
CA SER A 61 -26.65 21.70 -13.22
C SER A 61 -27.99 21.96 -12.50
N ALA A 62 -28.66 20.91 -12.04
CA ALA A 62 -29.89 21.03 -11.25
C ALA A 62 -29.64 21.71 -9.89
N LEU A 63 -28.62 21.25 -9.17
CA LEU A 63 -28.31 21.73 -7.83
C LEU A 63 -27.79 23.18 -7.78
N ARG A 64 -27.16 23.69 -8.85
CA ARG A 64 -26.75 25.10 -8.98
C ARG A 64 -27.89 26.11 -8.96
N LYS A 65 -29.14 25.67 -9.14
CA LYS A 65 -30.32 26.54 -9.01
C LYS A 65 -30.63 26.86 -7.53
N GLU A 66 -30.17 26.04 -6.60
CA GLU A 66 -30.48 26.14 -5.17
C GLU A 66 -29.24 26.42 -4.29
N TYR A 67 -28.06 26.03 -4.77
CA TYR A 67 -26.80 26.14 -4.04
C TYR A 67 -25.72 26.91 -4.82
N PRO A 68 -24.79 27.58 -4.14
CA PRO A 68 -23.63 28.24 -4.77
C PRO A 68 -22.85 27.27 -5.66
N ALA A 69 -22.43 27.71 -6.82
CA ALA A 69 -21.79 26.87 -7.83
C ALA A 69 -20.48 26.22 -7.37
N ASP A 70 -19.71 26.94 -6.55
CA ASP A 70 -18.47 26.47 -5.94
C ASP A 70 -18.72 25.37 -4.88
N LEU A 71 -19.80 25.50 -4.10
CA LEU A 71 -20.19 24.49 -3.12
C LEU A 71 -20.70 23.22 -3.82
N VAL A 72 -21.47 23.35 -4.91
CA VAL A 72 -21.90 22.20 -5.75
C VAL A 72 -20.70 21.49 -6.34
N ALA A 73 -19.72 22.23 -6.88
CA ALA A 73 -18.51 21.65 -7.43
C ALA A 73 -17.71 20.89 -6.34
N ALA A 74 -17.59 21.47 -5.13
CA ALA A 74 -16.92 20.81 -4.01
C ALA A 74 -17.65 19.53 -3.56
N ALA A 75 -18.98 19.56 -3.46
CA ALA A 75 -19.77 18.40 -3.07
C ALA A 75 -19.70 17.27 -4.13
N THR A 76 -19.73 17.61 -5.42
CA THR A 76 -19.57 16.64 -6.51
C THR A 76 -18.18 15.99 -6.49
N ALA A 77 -17.13 16.80 -6.27
CA ALA A 77 -15.77 16.28 -6.13
C ALA A 77 -15.62 15.36 -4.91
N GLN A 78 -16.30 15.67 -3.79
CA GLN A 78 -16.32 14.78 -2.62
C GLN A 78 -17.04 13.45 -2.92
N ASP A 79 -18.14 13.43 -3.66
CA ASP A 79 -18.80 12.19 -4.04
C ASP A 79 -17.88 11.27 -4.87
N GLU A 80 -17.16 11.83 -5.84
CA GLU A 80 -16.17 11.07 -6.62
C GLU A 80 -15.06 10.48 -5.73
N LEU A 81 -14.52 11.28 -4.81
CA LEU A 81 -13.48 10.83 -3.88
C LEU A 81 -14.00 9.78 -2.90
N ARG A 82 -15.23 9.92 -2.39
CA ARG A 82 -15.89 8.94 -1.52
C ARG A 82 -16.08 7.59 -2.20
N ARG A 83 -16.48 7.59 -3.47
CA ARG A 83 -16.60 6.36 -4.28
C ARG A 83 -15.25 5.68 -4.48
N ALA A 84 -14.22 6.45 -4.83
CA ALA A 84 -12.86 5.93 -4.96
C ALA A 84 -12.30 5.42 -3.63
N ALA A 85 -12.68 6.03 -2.51
CA ALA A 85 -12.23 5.69 -1.17
C ALA A 85 -12.90 4.41 -0.60
N ALA A 86 -14.02 3.95 -1.17
CA ALA A 86 -14.76 2.78 -0.69
C ALA A 86 -13.91 1.49 -0.66
N ALA A 87 -12.89 1.38 -1.54
CA ALA A 87 -11.94 0.29 -1.52
C ALA A 87 -10.94 0.34 -0.33
N LYS A 88 -10.80 1.50 0.34
CA LYS A 88 -9.88 1.70 1.46
C LYS A 88 -10.59 1.83 2.80
N PHE A 89 -11.81 2.37 2.84
CA PHE A 89 -12.51 2.76 4.06
C PHE A 89 -13.97 2.29 4.07
N SER A 90 -14.36 1.59 5.10
CA SER A 90 -15.74 1.06 5.26
C SER A 90 -16.79 2.16 5.41
N ARG A 91 -16.42 3.32 5.94
CA ARG A 91 -17.29 4.49 6.13
C ARG A 91 -16.97 5.64 5.15
N ALA A 92 -16.36 5.34 4.00
CA ALA A 92 -15.92 6.30 2.99
C ALA A 92 -17.02 7.30 2.57
N GLY A 93 -18.26 6.85 2.43
CA GLY A 93 -19.41 7.68 2.05
C GLY A 93 -19.69 8.84 3.01
N ARG A 94 -19.17 8.82 4.22
CA ARG A 94 -19.32 9.88 5.23
C ARG A 94 -18.05 10.71 5.42
N MET A 95 -16.88 10.21 5.02
CA MET A 95 -15.59 10.86 5.18
C MET A 95 -15.40 12.03 4.20
N LEU A 96 -14.37 12.84 4.47
CA LEU A 96 -13.92 13.92 3.59
C LEU A 96 -12.48 13.68 3.13
N PHE A 97 -12.20 14.00 1.88
CA PHE A 97 -10.94 13.70 1.22
C PHE A 97 -10.41 14.89 0.41
N THR A 98 -9.10 15.02 0.34
CA THR A 98 -8.42 15.62 -0.82
C THR A 98 -7.92 14.50 -1.71
N ARG A 99 -7.75 14.74 -3.03
CA ARG A 99 -7.20 13.72 -3.94
C ARG A 99 -5.81 13.23 -3.48
N PRO A 100 -4.83 14.12 -3.21
CA PRO A 100 -3.53 13.68 -2.69
C PRO A 100 -3.64 12.95 -1.35
N GLY A 101 -4.51 13.42 -0.44
CA GLY A 101 -4.73 12.79 0.85
C GLY A 101 -5.27 11.38 0.73
N LEU A 102 -6.24 11.13 -0.16
CA LEU A 102 -6.77 9.79 -0.42
C LEU A 102 -5.73 8.85 -1.05
N GLU A 103 -4.93 9.35 -2.00
CA GLU A 103 -3.89 8.55 -2.65
C GLU A 103 -2.83 8.09 -1.66
N GLN A 104 -2.45 8.96 -0.71
CA GLN A 104 -1.40 8.70 0.30
C GLN A 104 -1.92 7.98 1.54
N ALA A 105 -3.22 8.07 1.85
CA ALA A 105 -3.78 7.46 3.05
C ALA A 105 -3.62 5.93 3.06
N SER A 106 -3.32 5.40 4.24
CA SER A 106 -3.38 3.97 4.54
C SER A 106 -4.79 3.42 4.35
N SER A 107 -4.91 2.11 4.06
CA SER A 107 -6.22 1.45 4.17
C SER A 107 -6.65 1.31 5.63
N GLU A 108 -7.96 1.28 5.87
CA GLU A 108 -8.53 1.08 7.20
C GLU A 108 -8.01 -0.20 7.88
N ALA A 109 -7.84 -1.29 7.11
CA ALA A 109 -7.32 -2.55 7.64
C ALA A 109 -5.89 -2.39 8.17
N ALA A 110 -5.01 -1.74 7.40
CA ALA A 110 -3.63 -1.49 7.83
C ALA A 110 -3.57 -0.52 9.03
N ALA A 111 -4.41 0.52 9.05
CA ALA A 111 -4.51 1.45 10.16
C ALA A 111 -4.99 0.77 11.45
N ARG A 112 -6.00 -0.11 11.35
CA ARG A 112 -6.51 -0.89 12.49
C ARG A 112 -5.47 -1.84 13.05
N HIS A 113 -4.74 -2.55 12.17
CA HIS A 113 -3.66 -3.44 12.58
C HIS A 113 -2.60 -2.69 13.40
N ARG A 114 -2.07 -1.57 12.88
CA ARG A 114 -1.09 -0.74 13.59
C ARG A 114 -1.63 -0.21 14.93
N ALA A 115 -2.85 0.31 14.92
CA ALA A 115 -3.49 0.83 16.13
C ALA A 115 -3.73 -0.26 17.18
N GLY A 116 -4.11 -1.48 16.77
CA GLY A 116 -4.30 -2.64 17.64
C GLY A 116 -2.99 -3.00 18.33
N ARG A 117 -1.92 -3.15 17.55
CA ARG A 117 -0.60 -3.49 18.06
C ARG A 117 -0.02 -2.38 18.97
N LEU A 118 -0.18 -1.11 18.59
CA LEU A 118 0.26 0.02 19.40
C LEU A 118 -0.48 0.09 20.72
N ARG A 119 -1.79 -0.22 20.75
CA ARG A 119 -2.58 -0.28 21.99
C ARG A 119 -2.13 -1.40 22.93
N ALA A 120 -1.75 -2.55 22.38
CA ALA A 120 -1.23 -3.66 23.17
C ALA A 120 0.13 -3.34 23.81
N GLY A 121 0.96 -2.51 23.13
CA GLY A 121 2.29 -2.15 23.60
C GLY A 121 2.36 -0.91 24.50
N THR A 122 1.33 -0.03 24.49
CA THR A 122 1.35 1.22 25.24
C THR A 122 -0.05 1.77 25.51
N ALA A 123 -0.26 2.29 26.71
CA ALA A 123 -1.41 3.09 27.08
C ALA A 123 -1.05 4.59 27.05
N GLY A 124 -2.02 5.47 27.36
CA GLY A 124 -1.78 6.90 27.49
C GLY A 124 -1.87 7.70 26.19
N ARG A 125 -1.27 8.90 26.20
CA ARG A 125 -1.40 9.87 25.12
C ARG A 125 -0.53 9.51 23.92
N LEU A 126 -1.12 9.56 22.73
CA LEU A 126 -0.43 9.34 21.45
C LEU A 126 -0.24 10.67 20.70
N ALA A 127 0.88 10.83 20.00
CA ALA A 127 1.01 11.83 18.95
C ALA A 127 1.01 11.17 17.59
N ASP A 128 0.16 11.65 16.66
CA ASP A 128 0.11 11.29 15.26
C ASP A 128 0.79 12.41 14.45
N LEU A 129 2.04 12.20 14.06
CA LEU A 129 2.89 13.20 13.41
C LEU A 129 2.84 13.09 11.90
N GLY A 130 2.21 14.08 11.26
CA GLY A 130 1.91 14.07 9.84
C GLY A 130 0.60 13.33 9.54
N CYS A 131 -0.46 13.63 10.32
CA CYS A 131 -1.71 12.86 10.28
C CYS A 131 -2.48 12.96 8.94
N GLY A 132 -2.14 13.91 8.07
CA GLY A 132 -2.81 14.11 6.80
C GLY A 132 -4.32 14.28 6.98
N ILE A 133 -5.10 13.56 6.16
CA ILE A 133 -6.58 13.53 6.27
C ILE A 133 -7.10 12.56 7.34
N GLY A 134 -6.23 12.00 8.16
CA GLY A 134 -6.59 11.13 9.27
C GLY A 134 -6.77 9.65 8.90
N GLY A 135 -6.09 9.17 7.86
CA GLY A 135 -6.17 7.76 7.43
C GLY A 135 -5.77 6.75 8.51
N ASP A 136 -4.81 7.09 9.37
CA ASP A 136 -4.40 6.31 10.53
C ASP A 136 -5.17 6.75 11.79
N LEU A 137 -5.46 8.04 11.93
CA LEU A 137 -6.11 8.63 13.07
C LEU A 137 -7.49 8.00 13.37
N ILE A 138 -8.24 7.58 12.32
CA ILE A 138 -9.53 6.88 12.47
C ILE A 138 -9.44 5.61 13.33
N ALA A 139 -8.29 4.95 13.31
CA ALA A 139 -8.03 3.74 14.09
C ALA A 139 -7.27 4.03 15.40
N LEU A 140 -6.44 5.07 15.43
CA LEU A 140 -5.63 5.45 16.58
C LEU A 140 -6.45 6.15 17.68
N ALA A 141 -7.45 6.96 17.27
CA ALA A 141 -8.18 7.84 18.18
C ALA A 141 -9.27 7.19 19.06
N PRO A 142 -10.01 6.14 18.64
CA PRO A 142 -11.04 5.55 19.45
C PRO A 142 -10.53 5.09 20.83
N GLY A 143 -11.09 5.66 21.92
CA GLY A 143 -10.72 5.33 23.29
C GLY A 143 -9.35 5.83 23.76
N ARG A 144 -8.71 6.76 23.03
CA ARG A 144 -7.37 7.26 23.33
C ARG A 144 -7.27 8.79 23.15
N ALA A 145 -6.47 9.44 23.97
CA ALA A 145 -6.10 10.83 23.75
C ALA A 145 -5.01 10.92 22.67
N VAL A 146 -5.29 11.62 21.57
CA VAL A 146 -4.36 11.76 20.43
C VAL A 146 -4.12 13.22 20.11
N LEU A 147 -2.85 13.63 20.03
CA LEU A 147 -2.40 14.87 19.44
C LEU A 147 -2.12 14.63 17.95
N ALA A 148 -2.99 15.11 17.08
CA ALA A 148 -2.83 15.03 15.63
C ALA A 148 -2.14 16.29 15.11
N VAL A 149 -0.99 16.12 14.45
CA VAL A 149 -0.16 17.22 13.96
C VAL A 149 -0.02 17.13 12.45
N ASP A 150 -0.26 18.24 11.76
CA ASP A 150 0.02 18.41 10.33
C ASP A 150 0.29 19.89 10.03
N ARG A 151 1.00 20.17 8.96
CA ARG A 151 1.23 21.55 8.50
C ARG A 151 0.01 22.16 7.81
N ASP A 152 -0.82 21.32 7.20
CA ASP A 152 -1.99 21.73 6.42
C ASP A 152 -3.23 21.81 7.30
N PRO A 153 -3.77 23.01 7.58
CA PRO A 153 -4.97 23.15 8.43
C PRO A 153 -6.21 22.53 7.78
N VAL A 154 -6.28 22.38 6.46
CA VAL A 154 -7.39 21.71 5.78
C VAL A 154 -7.33 20.20 6.06
N HIS A 155 -6.14 19.60 6.00
CA HIS A 155 -5.94 18.20 6.37
C HIS A 155 -6.30 17.95 7.84
N LEU A 156 -5.85 18.79 8.77
CA LEU A 156 -6.20 18.65 10.19
C LEU A 156 -7.70 18.70 10.45
N ARG A 157 -8.40 19.61 9.76
CA ARG A 157 -9.83 19.72 9.85
C ARG A 157 -10.55 18.47 9.34
N MET A 158 -10.08 17.92 8.22
CA MET A 158 -10.57 16.64 7.67
C MET A 158 -10.25 15.48 8.60
N ALA A 159 -9.03 15.42 9.15
CA ALA A 159 -8.61 14.38 10.07
C ALA A 159 -9.49 14.30 11.31
N ALA A 160 -9.76 15.46 11.95
CA ALA A 160 -10.66 15.53 13.12
C ALA A 160 -12.09 15.09 12.77
N TYR A 161 -12.62 15.55 11.64
CA TYR A 161 -13.93 15.14 11.14
C TYR A 161 -13.99 13.63 10.86
N ASN A 162 -13.01 13.10 10.13
CA ASN A 162 -12.94 11.70 9.78
C ASN A 162 -12.78 10.79 11.02
N ALA A 163 -11.96 11.19 11.99
CA ALA A 163 -11.86 10.50 13.28
C ALA A 163 -13.21 10.44 14.02
N GLY A 164 -14.00 11.52 13.94
CA GLY A 164 -15.34 11.58 14.53
C GLY A 164 -16.32 10.57 13.91
N ILE A 165 -16.17 10.26 12.63
CA ILE A 165 -16.98 9.23 11.96
C ILE A 165 -16.71 7.84 12.52
N TYR A 166 -15.51 7.61 13.06
CA TYR A 166 -15.08 6.36 13.67
C TYR A 166 -15.05 6.42 15.23
N ASP A 167 -15.88 7.30 15.80
CA ASP A 167 -16.07 7.44 17.24
C ASP A 167 -14.82 7.91 18.02
N GLY A 168 -13.88 8.55 17.31
CA GLY A 168 -12.60 9.03 17.86
C GLY A 168 -12.56 10.52 18.22
N ALA A 169 -13.61 11.30 17.95
CA ALA A 169 -13.58 12.78 18.07
C ALA A 169 -13.21 13.30 19.46
N ALA A 170 -13.73 12.68 20.52
CA ALA A 170 -13.58 13.17 21.89
C ALA A 170 -12.13 13.19 22.40
N GLY A 171 -11.27 12.31 21.86
CA GLY A 171 -9.87 12.18 22.25
C GLY A 171 -8.89 12.97 21.40
N VAL A 172 -9.33 13.55 20.27
CA VAL A 172 -8.44 14.19 19.30
C VAL A 172 -8.24 15.68 19.61
N ARG A 173 -6.98 16.09 19.72
CA ARG A 173 -6.55 17.49 19.64
C ARG A 173 -5.72 17.68 18.40
N THR A 174 -5.96 18.74 17.65
CA THR A 174 -5.22 19.07 16.42
C THR A 174 -4.25 20.22 16.64
N MET A 175 -3.09 20.16 15.98
CA MET A 175 -2.08 21.23 16.03
C MET A 175 -1.54 21.46 14.62
N ALA A 176 -1.70 22.69 14.12
CA ALA A 176 -1.11 23.11 12.84
C ALA A 176 0.35 23.53 13.06
N ALA A 177 1.30 22.65 12.79
CA ALA A 177 2.72 22.88 13.02
C ALA A 177 3.60 21.97 12.14
N ASP A 178 4.87 22.35 12.00
CA ASP A 178 5.89 21.39 11.60
C ASP A 178 6.12 20.40 12.74
N VAL A 179 6.11 19.10 12.45
CA VAL A 179 6.29 18.05 13.44
C VAL A 179 7.64 18.14 14.18
N ARG A 180 8.61 18.88 13.63
CA ARG A 180 9.94 19.11 14.22
C ARG A 180 9.94 20.19 15.29
N ASP A 181 8.94 21.07 15.29
CA ASP A 181 8.89 22.26 16.14
C ASP A 181 7.96 22.11 17.34
N ILE A 182 7.41 20.90 17.56
CA ILE A 182 6.47 20.64 18.65
C ILE A 182 7.15 19.99 19.85
N SER A 183 6.56 20.21 21.03
CA SER A 183 6.94 19.49 22.26
C SER A 183 6.16 18.19 22.38
N LEU A 184 6.85 17.10 22.69
CA LEU A 184 6.28 15.79 23.00
C LEU A 184 6.13 15.53 24.51
N ALA A 185 6.21 16.59 25.35
CA ALA A 185 6.04 16.46 26.77
C ALA A 185 4.65 15.87 27.13
N GLY A 186 4.63 14.81 27.92
CA GLY A 186 3.41 14.09 28.31
C GLY A 186 2.80 13.25 27.18
N VAL A 187 3.55 12.93 26.13
CA VAL A 187 3.22 11.95 25.09
C VAL A 187 3.88 10.63 25.47
N ASP A 188 3.12 9.55 25.45
CA ASP A 188 3.58 8.20 25.81
C ASP A 188 4.00 7.37 24.59
N ALA A 189 3.44 7.70 23.42
CA ALA A 189 3.78 7.05 22.16
C ALA A 189 3.69 8.01 20.98
N VAL A 190 4.45 7.74 19.94
CA VAL A 190 4.44 8.47 18.68
C VAL A 190 4.16 7.50 17.52
N PHE A 191 3.22 7.88 16.66
CA PHE A 191 3.08 7.34 15.33
C PHE A 191 3.48 8.41 14.30
N THR A 192 4.20 8.03 13.26
CA THR A 192 4.53 8.96 12.16
C THR A 192 4.52 8.24 10.81
N ASP A 193 3.91 8.89 9.82
CA ASP A 193 3.95 8.49 8.40
C ASP A 193 4.64 9.60 7.60
N PRO A 194 5.98 9.60 7.55
CA PRO A 194 6.72 10.65 6.87
C PRO A 194 6.44 10.62 5.36
N ALA A 195 6.08 11.78 4.81
CA ALA A 195 5.73 11.90 3.40
C ALA A 195 6.90 11.48 2.50
N ARG A 196 6.62 10.75 1.43
CA ARG A 196 7.64 10.46 0.41
C ARG A 196 8.04 11.76 -0.28
N ARG A 197 9.34 12.08 -0.31
CA ARG A 197 9.82 13.20 -1.13
C ARG A 197 9.61 12.88 -2.60
N LEU A 198 8.65 13.56 -3.23
CA LEU A 198 8.58 13.65 -4.68
C LEU A 198 9.72 14.59 -5.12
N PRO A 199 10.54 14.23 -6.14
CA PRO A 199 11.50 15.17 -6.69
C PRO A 199 10.76 16.43 -7.17
N ALA A 200 11.19 17.61 -6.72
CA ALA A 200 10.61 18.90 -7.09
C ALA A 200 10.75 19.25 -8.58
N ALA A 201 11.41 18.42 -9.38
CA ALA A 201 11.62 18.64 -10.81
C ALA A 201 11.09 17.41 -11.60
N ARG A 202 10.07 17.64 -12.42
CA ARG A 202 9.63 16.73 -13.47
C ARG A 202 10.71 16.66 -14.55
N GLY A 203 11.51 15.58 -14.55
CA GLY A 203 12.41 15.24 -15.65
C GLY A 203 12.30 13.74 -15.93
N PRO A 204 12.25 13.31 -17.20
CA PRO A 204 12.22 11.89 -17.54
C PRO A 204 13.52 11.23 -17.05
N GLY A 205 13.41 10.20 -16.22
CA GLY A 205 14.54 9.33 -15.84
C GLY A 205 15.02 9.37 -14.38
N ARG A 206 14.51 10.25 -13.50
CA ARG A 206 14.96 10.30 -12.10
C ARG A 206 14.11 9.36 -11.25
N ARG A 207 14.61 8.15 -11.02
CA ARG A 207 14.03 7.20 -10.06
C ARG A 207 14.09 7.79 -8.65
N LEU A 208 12.98 7.68 -7.90
CA LEU A 208 12.97 7.96 -6.46
C LEU A 208 14.07 7.14 -5.80
N ARG A 209 14.98 7.79 -5.07
CA ARG A 209 15.93 7.04 -4.23
C ARG A 209 15.13 6.37 -3.12
N PRO A 210 15.21 5.05 -2.97
CA PRO A 210 14.58 4.37 -1.84
C PRO A 210 15.05 4.98 -0.52
N GLY A 211 14.12 5.19 0.43
CA GLY A 211 14.44 5.72 1.76
C GLY A 211 14.43 7.25 1.90
N THR A 212 14.11 8.04 0.86
CA THR A 212 13.92 9.49 1.03
C THR A 212 12.51 9.81 1.52
N SER A 213 12.42 10.32 2.74
CA SER A 213 11.17 10.75 3.39
C SER A 213 11.30 12.17 3.95
N GLU A 214 10.17 12.78 4.30
CA GLU A 214 10.10 14.08 4.99
C GLU A 214 9.09 13.98 6.14
N PRO A 215 9.54 14.06 7.39
CA PRO A 215 10.94 14.10 7.84
C PRO A 215 11.77 12.88 7.46
N PRO A 216 13.13 13.00 7.45
CA PRO A 216 14.02 11.86 7.23
C PRO A 216 13.84 10.76 8.28
N LEU A 217 14.12 9.49 7.92
CA LEU A 217 13.98 8.37 8.87
C LEU A 217 14.88 8.53 10.10
N ASP A 218 16.08 9.08 9.94
CA ASP A 218 16.99 9.34 11.07
C ASP A 218 16.37 10.27 12.12
N TRP A 219 15.61 11.28 11.66
CA TRP A 219 14.83 12.12 12.56
C TRP A 219 13.73 11.31 13.26
N CYS A 220 13.02 10.45 12.53
CA CYS A 220 11.99 9.60 13.12
C CYS A 220 12.57 8.67 14.18
N PHE A 221 13.73 8.07 13.94
CA PHE A 221 14.41 7.21 14.92
C PHE A 221 14.87 8.00 16.15
N ALA A 222 15.33 9.24 15.96
CA ALA A 222 15.75 10.10 17.04
C ALA A 222 14.62 10.50 18.01
N LEU A 223 13.34 10.34 17.62
CA LEU A 223 12.20 10.57 18.51
C LEU A 223 12.23 9.67 19.76
N THR A 224 12.87 8.51 19.70
CA THR A 224 13.05 7.62 20.87
C THR A 224 13.83 8.24 22.02
N ARG A 225 14.55 9.33 21.79
CA ARG A 225 15.21 10.12 22.85
C ARG A 225 14.23 10.92 23.70
N GLN A 226 13.02 11.16 23.18
CA GLN A 226 11.96 11.92 23.85
C GLN A 226 10.83 11.01 24.31
N VAL A 227 10.43 10.04 23.46
CA VAL A 227 9.32 9.11 23.68
C VAL A 227 9.79 7.71 23.32
N PRO A 228 9.90 6.75 24.28
CA PRO A 228 10.44 5.41 23.99
C PRO A 228 9.62 4.63 22.94
N ALA A 229 8.29 4.78 22.96
CA ALA A 229 7.37 4.07 22.08
C ALA A 229 7.16 4.87 20.77
N VAL A 230 7.91 4.52 19.73
CA VAL A 230 7.83 5.16 18.39
C VAL A 230 7.49 4.12 17.32
N VAL A 231 6.53 4.46 16.49
CA VAL A 231 6.12 3.67 15.31
C VAL A 231 6.29 4.53 14.06
N VAL A 232 7.05 4.03 13.10
CA VAL A 232 7.30 4.74 11.83
C VAL A 232 6.78 3.91 10.67
N LYS A 233 5.85 4.46 9.90
CA LYS A 233 5.45 3.87 8.62
C LYS A 233 6.46 4.22 7.54
N ALA A 234 6.83 3.26 6.73
CA ALA A 234 7.83 3.43 5.69
C ALA A 234 7.45 2.69 4.40
N ALA A 235 8.11 3.05 3.31
CA ALA A 235 7.98 2.30 2.07
C ALA A 235 8.57 0.89 2.23
N PRO A 236 7.95 -0.15 1.64
CA PRO A 236 8.43 -1.53 1.80
C PRO A 236 9.76 -1.80 1.08
N GLY A 237 10.25 -0.86 0.30
CA GLY A 237 11.53 -0.92 -0.41
C GLY A 237 12.73 -0.37 0.36
N LEU A 238 12.71 -0.42 1.70
CA LEU A 238 13.85 0.04 2.52
C LEU A 238 15.14 -0.69 2.15
N PRO A 239 16.26 0.03 1.97
CA PRO A 239 17.57 -0.60 1.84
C PRO A 239 17.95 -1.37 3.11
N ALA A 240 18.74 -2.44 2.95
CA ALA A 240 19.32 -3.13 4.08
C ALA A 240 20.20 -2.16 4.92
N GLY A 241 20.19 -2.32 6.24
CA GLY A 241 20.95 -1.46 7.16
C GLY A 241 20.36 -0.06 7.37
N THR A 242 19.16 0.23 6.85
CA THR A 242 18.48 1.53 7.10
C THR A 242 17.92 1.61 8.52
N VAL A 243 17.45 0.49 9.05
CA VAL A 243 16.78 0.43 10.36
C VAL A 243 17.84 0.16 11.43
N PRO A 244 17.88 0.94 12.52
CA PRO A 244 18.85 0.73 13.60
C PRO A 244 18.62 -0.59 14.33
N ASP A 245 19.68 -1.09 14.98
CA ASP A 245 19.61 -2.29 15.80
C ASP A 245 18.58 -2.16 16.93
N GLY A 246 17.91 -3.25 17.26
CA GLY A 246 16.88 -3.32 18.29
C GLY A 246 15.49 -2.87 17.81
N TRP A 247 15.37 -2.25 16.65
CA TRP A 247 14.06 -1.98 16.03
C TRP A 247 13.51 -3.22 15.35
N GLU A 248 12.20 -3.40 15.41
CA GLU A 248 11.53 -4.43 14.61
C GLU A 248 11.08 -3.84 13.27
N THR A 249 11.29 -4.59 12.19
CA THR A 249 10.75 -4.27 10.87
C THR A 249 9.61 -5.22 10.52
N GLU A 250 8.39 -4.70 10.45
CA GLU A 250 7.21 -5.44 10.04
C GLU A 250 6.86 -5.11 8.58
N PHE A 251 6.73 -6.12 7.72
CA PHE A 251 6.24 -5.97 6.36
C PHE A 251 4.78 -6.39 6.30
N VAL A 252 3.90 -5.47 5.87
CA VAL A 252 2.46 -5.67 5.84
C VAL A 252 1.97 -5.78 4.40
N ALA A 253 1.29 -6.87 4.08
CA ALA A 253 0.62 -7.08 2.81
C ALA A 253 -0.91 -7.14 2.98
N ASP A 254 -1.65 -6.67 1.97
CA ASP A 254 -3.08 -6.86 1.84
C ASP A 254 -3.31 -7.90 0.73
N GLY A 255 -3.74 -9.10 1.11
CA GLY A 255 -3.67 -10.26 0.25
C GLY A 255 -2.22 -10.49 -0.22
N ARG A 256 -1.99 -10.41 -1.53
CA ARG A 256 -0.64 -10.56 -2.13
C ARG A 256 0.04 -9.23 -2.48
N ASP A 257 -0.54 -8.12 -2.11
CA ASP A 257 -0.02 -6.80 -2.42
C ASP A 257 0.71 -6.21 -1.21
N LEU A 258 2.03 -6.12 -1.31
CA LEU A 258 2.88 -5.56 -0.25
C LEU A 258 2.65 -4.04 -0.18
N LYS A 259 2.09 -3.58 0.93
CA LYS A 259 1.67 -2.19 1.13
C LYS A 259 2.74 -1.32 1.75
N GLU A 260 3.37 -1.79 2.83
CA GLU A 260 4.22 -0.96 3.66
C GLU A 260 5.23 -1.77 4.48
N ALA A 261 6.22 -1.08 5.02
CA ALA A 261 6.98 -1.49 6.18
C ALA A 261 6.56 -0.63 7.38
N VAL A 262 6.47 -1.23 8.54
CA VAL A 262 6.22 -0.54 9.82
C VAL A 262 7.41 -0.81 10.73
N LEU A 263 8.02 0.25 11.23
CA LEU A 263 9.21 0.19 12.08
C LEU A 263 8.79 0.46 13.53
N TRP A 264 9.02 -0.51 14.39
CA TRP A 264 8.66 -0.47 15.80
C TRP A 264 9.90 -0.26 16.64
N SER A 265 9.91 0.79 17.47
CA SER A 265 11.04 1.09 18.35
C SER A 265 11.34 -0.06 19.32
N PRO A 266 12.55 -0.12 19.93
CA PRO A 266 12.92 -1.18 20.86
C PRO A 266 11.93 -1.38 22.01
N ALA A 267 11.25 -0.32 22.45
CA ALA A 267 10.20 -0.42 23.49
C ALA A 267 8.92 -1.16 23.02
N LEU A 268 8.71 -1.29 21.71
CA LEU A 268 7.55 -1.93 21.10
C LEU A 268 7.90 -3.19 20.31
N ALA A 269 9.18 -3.40 20.04
CA ALA A 269 9.68 -4.55 19.29
C ALA A 269 9.46 -5.86 20.06
N THR A 270 9.00 -6.88 19.35
CA THR A 270 8.78 -8.23 19.88
C THR A 270 9.54 -9.29 19.10
N ALA A 271 10.09 -8.92 17.93
CA ALA A 271 10.91 -9.74 17.07
C ALA A 271 11.78 -8.82 16.18
N PRO A 272 12.90 -9.28 15.60
CA PRO A 272 13.70 -8.45 14.72
C PRO A 272 12.99 -8.16 13.38
N SER A 273 12.18 -9.09 12.89
CA SER A 273 11.38 -8.93 11.68
C SER A 273 10.03 -9.65 11.78
N ARG A 274 9.09 -9.22 10.96
CA ARG A 274 7.73 -9.77 10.94
C ARG A 274 7.14 -9.67 9.55
N ALA A 275 6.38 -10.69 9.13
CA ALA A 275 5.49 -10.60 7.97
C ALA A 275 4.04 -10.71 8.43
N THR A 276 3.23 -9.72 8.07
CA THR A 276 1.80 -9.68 8.40
C THR A 276 0.96 -9.64 7.13
N ILE A 277 -0.03 -10.54 7.04
CA ILE A 277 -0.93 -10.63 5.90
C ILE A 277 -2.35 -10.25 6.34
N LEU A 278 -2.89 -9.23 5.71
CA LEU A 278 -4.26 -8.77 5.88
C LEU A 278 -5.14 -9.27 4.70
N PRO A 279 -6.44 -9.42 4.88
CA PRO A 279 -7.16 -9.43 6.15
C PRO A 279 -6.83 -10.69 6.98
N GLY A 280 -7.23 -10.71 8.24
CA GLY A 280 -7.04 -11.86 9.13
C GLY A 280 -5.83 -11.73 10.05
N GLU A 281 -4.99 -10.71 9.87
CA GLU A 281 -3.82 -10.43 10.72
C GLU A 281 -2.91 -11.65 10.95
N HIS A 282 -2.71 -12.43 9.88
CA HIS A 282 -1.82 -13.59 9.93
C HIS A 282 -0.38 -13.14 10.07
N VAL A 283 0.31 -13.64 11.08
CA VAL A 283 1.68 -13.23 11.44
C VAL A 283 2.65 -14.39 11.31
N LEU A 284 3.76 -14.14 10.62
CA LEU A 284 4.92 -15.01 10.58
C LEU A 284 6.10 -14.29 11.25
N LEU A 285 6.75 -14.95 12.19
CA LEU A 285 7.92 -14.47 12.93
C LEU A 285 9.14 -15.35 12.64
N PRO A 286 10.36 -14.84 12.87
CA PRO A 286 11.55 -15.67 12.91
C PRO A 286 11.41 -16.75 13.98
N ALA A 287 11.87 -17.94 13.68
CA ALA A 287 11.92 -19.05 14.60
C ALA A 287 13.25 -19.79 14.44
N ASP A 288 13.83 -20.22 15.57
CA ASP A 288 15.00 -21.10 15.53
C ASP A 288 14.61 -22.45 14.91
N GLY A 289 15.55 -23.08 14.24
CA GLY A 289 15.35 -24.38 13.63
C GLY A 289 16.49 -24.80 12.71
N ASP A 290 16.40 -26.04 12.23
CA ASP A 290 17.40 -26.62 11.35
C ASP A 290 17.51 -25.88 10.01
N GLU A 291 18.64 -26.05 9.34
CA GLU A 291 18.88 -25.55 8.00
C GLU A 291 17.85 -26.14 7.02
N VAL A 292 17.22 -25.28 6.21
CA VAL A 292 16.24 -25.71 5.22
C VAL A 292 16.96 -26.35 4.03
N PRO A 293 16.67 -27.61 3.71
CA PRO A 293 17.34 -28.31 2.61
C PRO A 293 17.07 -27.65 1.26
N VAL A 294 18.03 -27.83 0.34
CA VAL A 294 17.87 -27.43 -1.06
C VAL A 294 17.76 -28.70 -1.91
N ALA A 295 16.66 -28.84 -2.66
CA ALA A 295 16.41 -30.01 -3.49
C ALA A 295 15.67 -29.64 -4.79
N ALA A 296 15.56 -30.59 -5.72
CA ALA A 296 14.79 -30.39 -6.95
C ALA A 296 13.30 -30.08 -6.64
N PRO A 297 12.59 -29.39 -7.53
CA PRO A 297 11.17 -29.15 -7.38
C PRO A 297 10.38 -30.47 -7.25
N GLY A 298 9.53 -30.54 -6.23
CA GLY A 298 8.56 -31.63 -6.00
C GLY A 298 7.20 -31.34 -6.64
N PRO A 299 6.17 -32.10 -6.26
CA PRO A 299 4.84 -31.97 -6.85
C PRO A 299 4.12 -30.67 -6.52
N PHE A 300 4.51 -29.97 -5.45
CA PHE A 300 3.93 -28.68 -5.08
C PHE A 300 5.00 -27.62 -4.94
N LEU A 301 4.69 -26.43 -5.48
CA LEU A 301 5.51 -25.23 -5.40
C LEU A 301 4.76 -24.19 -4.57
N PHE A 302 5.48 -23.53 -3.68
CA PHE A 302 4.97 -22.38 -2.93
C PHE A 302 5.66 -21.11 -3.42
N ASP A 303 4.86 -20.11 -3.78
CA ASP A 303 5.30 -18.74 -4.09
C ASP A 303 5.06 -17.85 -2.87
N PRO A 304 6.06 -17.60 -2.01
CA PRO A 304 5.89 -16.82 -0.80
C PRO A 304 5.34 -15.43 -1.06
N ASN A 305 4.51 -14.97 -0.12
CA ASN A 305 4.01 -13.61 -0.12
C ASN A 305 5.18 -12.61 -0.12
N PRO A 306 5.08 -11.49 -0.84
CA PRO A 306 6.12 -10.47 -0.82
C PRO A 306 6.49 -9.97 0.59
N ALA A 307 5.56 -9.95 1.54
CA ALA A 307 5.86 -9.60 2.93
C ALA A 307 6.83 -10.60 3.58
N VAL A 308 6.62 -11.90 3.37
CA VAL A 308 7.50 -12.98 3.86
C VAL A 308 8.90 -12.84 3.26
N THR A 309 8.96 -12.62 1.94
CA THR A 309 10.25 -12.45 1.25
C THR A 309 11.00 -11.22 1.73
N ARG A 310 10.30 -10.11 1.94
CA ARG A 310 10.90 -8.85 2.41
C ARG A 310 11.33 -8.92 3.88
N ALA A 311 10.58 -9.64 4.71
CA ALA A 311 10.94 -9.87 6.10
C ALA A 311 12.12 -10.83 6.28
N GLY A 312 12.57 -11.51 5.21
CA GLY A 312 13.62 -12.52 5.30
C GLY A 312 13.16 -13.86 5.87
N LEU A 313 11.84 -14.11 5.95
CA LEU A 313 11.23 -15.25 6.65
C LEU A 313 10.89 -16.43 5.73
N VAL A 314 11.60 -16.58 4.61
CA VAL A 314 11.34 -17.67 3.65
C VAL A 314 11.68 -19.03 4.26
N GLU A 315 12.76 -19.12 5.03
CA GLU A 315 13.17 -20.38 5.68
C GLU A 315 12.27 -20.72 6.87
N ASP A 316 11.78 -19.70 7.60
CA ASP A 316 10.79 -19.90 8.66
C ASP A 316 9.49 -20.47 8.09
N LEU A 317 9.04 -19.93 6.95
CA LEU A 317 7.89 -20.48 6.23
C LEU A 317 8.17 -21.90 5.73
N ALA A 318 9.38 -22.19 5.25
CA ALA A 318 9.74 -23.52 4.79
C ALA A 318 9.67 -24.55 5.93
N ARG A 319 10.21 -24.21 7.10
CA ARG A 319 10.12 -25.05 8.31
C ARG A 319 8.66 -25.31 8.71
N GLN A 320 7.84 -24.27 8.73
CA GLN A 320 6.41 -24.37 9.05
C GLN A 320 5.66 -25.31 8.09
N LEU A 321 6.04 -25.31 6.80
CA LEU A 321 5.40 -26.13 5.76
C LEU A 321 6.05 -27.52 5.58
N GLY A 322 7.14 -27.84 6.28
CA GLY A 322 7.95 -29.02 5.97
C GLY A 322 8.45 -29.02 4.53
N ALA A 323 8.74 -27.85 3.99
CA ALA A 323 9.14 -27.62 2.62
C ALA A 323 10.66 -27.41 2.51
N TRP A 324 11.16 -27.51 1.28
CA TRP A 324 12.57 -27.25 0.96
C TRP A 324 12.69 -26.10 -0.08
N LYS A 325 13.88 -25.51 -0.18
CA LYS A 325 14.21 -24.53 -1.20
C LYS A 325 14.57 -25.24 -2.51
N ILE A 326 14.16 -24.67 -3.64
CA ILE A 326 14.55 -25.21 -4.97
C ILE A 326 15.89 -24.63 -5.45
N ASP A 327 16.35 -23.55 -4.85
CA ASP A 327 17.61 -22.87 -5.10
C ASP A 327 18.01 -22.06 -3.85
N PRO A 328 19.29 -22.00 -3.46
CA PRO A 328 19.72 -21.31 -2.24
C PRO A 328 19.34 -19.82 -2.21
N ARG A 329 19.27 -19.17 -3.37
CA ARG A 329 19.05 -17.71 -3.51
C ARG A 329 17.66 -17.32 -4.00
N ILE A 330 16.78 -18.30 -4.26
CA ILE A 330 15.44 -18.05 -4.80
C ILE A 330 14.38 -18.35 -3.74
N ALA A 331 13.45 -17.44 -3.59
CA ALA A 331 12.38 -17.53 -2.59
C ALA A 331 11.18 -18.41 -3.04
N PHE A 332 11.39 -19.44 -3.86
CA PHE A 332 10.40 -20.48 -4.08
C PHE A 332 10.69 -21.68 -3.19
N LEU A 333 9.62 -22.25 -2.62
CA LEU A 333 9.68 -23.45 -1.80
C LEU A 333 8.96 -24.59 -2.49
N SER A 334 9.29 -25.83 -2.14
CA SER A 334 8.63 -27.00 -2.67
C SER A 334 8.35 -28.02 -1.57
N ALA A 335 7.28 -28.80 -1.72
CA ALA A 335 6.94 -29.87 -0.79
C ALA A 335 6.30 -31.08 -1.52
N SER A 336 6.24 -32.20 -0.82
CA SER A 336 5.59 -33.42 -1.31
C SER A 336 4.06 -33.37 -1.23
N THR A 337 3.51 -32.51 -0.39
CA THR A 337 2.07 -32.37 -0.13
C THR A 337 1.59 -30.95 -0.34
N ALA A 338 0.35 -30.78 -0.78
CA ALA A 338 -0.31 -29.48 -0.84
C ALA A 338 -0.65 -29.01 0.57
N GLN A 339 -0.43 -27.72 0.83
CA GLN A 339 -0.83 -27.06 2.06
C GLN A 339 -1.43 -25.71 1.74
N HIS A 340 -2.46 -25.32 2.49
CA HIS A 340 -3.02 -23.98 2.42
C HIS A 340 -2.37 -23.09 3.48
N THR A 341 -1.89 -21.92 3.07
CA THR A 341 -1.28 -20.94 3.98
C THR A 341 -1.54 -19.53 3.47
N PRO A 342 -1.79 -18.54 4.35
CA PRO A 342 -1.87 -17.14 3.93
C PRO A 342 -0.51 -16.57 3.49
N PHE A 343 0.59 -17.24 3.84
CA PHE A 343 1.95 -16.77 3.61
C PHE A 343 2.54 -17.13 2.24
N ALA A 344 1.89 -18.02 1.47
CA ALA A 344 2.31 -18.36 0.11
C ALA A 344 1.10 -18.76 -0.76
N ARG A 345 1.27 -18.60 -2.08
CA ARG A 345 0.40 -19.27 -3.04
C ARG A 345 0.92 -20.68 -3.27
N THR A 346 0.08 -21.67 -3.09
CA THR A 346 0.37 -23.05 -3.43
C THR A 346 0.03 -23.32 -4.88
N LEU A 347 0.91 -24.01 -5.59
CA LEU A 347 0.77 -24.39 -6.98
C LEU A 347 1.10 -25.88 -7.14
N ARG A 348 0.34 -26.60 -7.96
CA ARG A 348 0.66 -27.97 -8.35
C ARG A 348 1.61 -27.93 -9.55
N VAL A 349 2.74 -28.59 -9.46
CA VAL A 349 3.70 -28.73 -10.55
C VAL A 349 3.24 -29.81 -11.52
N VAL A 350 2.96 -29.43 -12.76
CA VAL A 350 2.57 -30.33 -13.85
C VAL A 350 3.80 -30.77 -14.62
N GLU A 351 4.69 -29.81 -14.94
CA GLU A 351 5.96 -30.05 -15.61
C GLU A 351 7.09 -29.23 -15.02
N SER A 352 8.29 -29.79 -14.99
CA SER A 352 9.50 -29.16 -14.45
C SER A 352 10.70 -29.56 -15.31
N ALA A 353 11.42 -28.59 -15.90
CA ALA A 353 12.55 -28.85 -16.78
C ALA A 353 13.50 -27.64 -16.87
N PRO A 354 14.74 -27.83 -17.36
CA PRO A 354 15.61 -26.73 -17.76
C PRO A 354 14.91 -25.77 -18.72
N TRP A 355 15.09 -24.46 -18.49
CA TRP A 355 14.38 -23.46 -19.29
C TRP A 355 14.88 -23.42 -20.74
N ASN A 356 13.97 -23.69 -21.65
CA ASN A 356 14.11 -23.42 -23.09
C ASN A 356 12.77 -22.90 -23.62
N GLU A 357 12.75 -21.69 -24.16
CA GLU A 357 11.52 -21.01 -24.60
C GLU A 357 10.73 -21.83 -25.64
N LYS A 358 11.42 -22.40 -26.62
CA LYS A 358 10.79 -23.19 -27.71
C LYS A 358 10.18 -24.50 -27.16
N ASP A 359 10.91 -25.17 -26.27
CA ASP A 359 10.45 -26.40 -25.65
C ASP A 359 9.22 -26.15 -24.75
N PHE A 360 9.26 -25.10 -23.92
CA PHE A 360 8.11 -24.73 -23.09
C PHE A 360 6.90 -24.28 -23.91
N ALA A 361 7.09 -23.56 -25.02
CA ALA A 361 5.98 -23.24 -25.92
C ALA A 361 5.32 -24.51 -26.51
N ARG A 362 6.11 -25.57 -26.80
CA ARG A 362 5.58 -26.86 -27.22
C ARG A 362 4.82 -27.58 -26.12
N ARG A 363 5.36 -27.62 -24.88
CA ARG A 363 4.74 -28.27 -23.73
C ARG A 363 3.41 -27.59 -23.36
N LEU A 364 3.38 -26.26 -23.31
CA LEU A 364 2.17 -25.50 -23.03
C LEU A 364 1.08 -25.78 -24.07
N ARG A 365 1.42 -25.89 -25.36
CA ARG A 365 0.46 -26.27 -26.40
C ARG A 365 -0.03 -27.71 -26.25
N ALA A 366 0.86 -28.66 -25.94
CA ALA A 366 0.48 -30.05 -25.71
C ALA A 366 -0.48 -30.20 -24.52
N LEU A 367 -0.35 -29.35 -23.51
CA LEU A 367 -1.26 -29.27 -22.36
C LEU A 367 -2.53 -28.44 -22.63
N GLY A 368 -2.71 -27.91 -23.84
CA GLY A 368 -3.86 -27.08 -24.18
C GLY A 368 -3.93 -25.74 -23.40
N ILE A 369 -2.77 -25.17 -23.02
CA ILE A 369 -2.72 -23.92 -22.27
C ILE A 369 -2.90 -22.73 -23.20
N GLY A 370 -4.02 -22.00 -23.04
CA GLY A 370 -4.33 -20.78 -23.80
C GLY A 370 -4.07 -19.48 -23.04
N ALA A 371 -3.90 -19.55 -21.72
CA ALA A 371 -3.52 -18.40 -20.90
C ALA A 371 -2.54 -18.80 -19.80
N ALA A 372 -1.50 -18.00 -19.59
CA ALA A 372 -0.52 -18.27 -18.53
C ALA A 372 -0.21 -17.00 -17.73
N ASP A 373 -0.23 -17.13 -16.41
CA ASP A 373 0.33 -16.13 -15.49
C ASP A 373 1.84 -16.38 -15.37
N LEU A 374 2.68 -15.43 -15.80
CA LEU A 374 4.13 -15.58 -15.75
C LEU A 374 4.68 -15.07 -14.43
N ARG A 375 5.34 -15.95 -13.69
CA ARG A 375 6.08 -15.65 -12.48
C ARG A 375 7.57 -15.80 -12.73
N ARG A 376 8.36 -14.76 -12.43
CA ARG A 376 9.80 -14.77 -12.68
C ARG A 376 10.58 -14.37 -11.43
N ARG A 377 11.53 -15.23 -11.03
CA ARG A 377 12.53 -14.94 -10.00
C ARG A 377 13.90 -15.49 -10.39
N GLY A 378 14.93 -14.64 -10.35
CA GLY A 378 16.32 -15.07 -10.58
C GLY A 378 16.74 -15.28 -12.06
N LEU A 379 15.86 -15.02 -13.02
CA LEU A 379 16.22 -15.01 -14.46
C LEU A 379 16.10 -13.59 -15.02
N ALA A 380 17.01 -13.26 -15.98
CA ALA A 380 16.89 -12.06 -16.78
C ALA A 380 15.84 -12.26 -17.90
N GLY A 381 15.32 -11.16 -18.44
CA GLY A 381 14.38 -11.16 -19.57
C GLY A 381 13.16 -10.29 -19.29
N ASP A 382 12.43 -9.96 -20.33
CA ASP A 382 11.17 -9.23 -20.27
C ASP A 382 10.01 -10.24 -20.31
N VAL A 383 9.20 -10.24 -19.24
CA VAL A 383 8.06 -11.16 -19.07
C VAL A 383 7.04 -10.98 -20.19
N ASP A 384 6.76 -9.73 -20.60
CA ASP A 384 5.77 -9.43 -21.64
C ASP A 384 6.26 -9.90 -23.02
N GLN A 385 7.58 -9.80 -23.28
CA GLN A 385 8.17 -10.34 -24.50
C GLN A 385 8.10 -11.86 -24.53
N ILE A 386 8.44 -12.52 -23.43
CA ILE A 386 8.33 -13.98 -23.31
C ILE A 386 6.89 -14.41 -23.54
N HIS A 387 5.94 -13.79 -22.87
CA HIS A 387 4.52 -14.10 -23.00
C HIS A 387 4.04 -14.04 -24.46
N ARG A 388 4.39 -12.97 -25.19
CA ARG A 388 4.01 -12.82 -26.61
C ARG A 388 4.61 -13.90 -27.52
N ARG A 389 5.84 -14.36 -27.24
CA ARG A 389 6.53 -15.37 -28.04
C ARG A 389 5.98 -16.77 -27.82
N LEU A 390 5.44 -17.08 -26.66
CA LEU A 390 4.86 -18.39 -26.35
C LEU A 390 3.66 -18.74 -27.22
N ARG A 391 2.96 -17.75 -27.80
CA ARG A 391 1.80 -17.92 -28.69
C ARG A 391 0.82 -18.96 -28.16
N LEU A 392 0.32 -18.71 -26.95
CA LEU A 392 -0.56 -19.61 -26.23
C LEU A 392 -1.90 -19.75 -26.96
N ALA A 393 -2.42 -20.99 -27.05
CA ALA A 393 -3.72 -21.29 -27.65
C ALA A 393 -4.29 -22.56 -27.00
N GLY A 394 -5.50 -22.46 -26.45
CA GLY A 394 -6.17 -23.58 -25.78
C GLY A 394 -7.17 -23.12 -24.73
N PRO A 395 -7.94 -24.04 -24.13
CA PRO A 395 -8.99 -23.72 -23.17
C PRO A 395 -8.46 -23.56 -21.73
N HIS A 396 -7.26 -24.05 -21.44
CA HIS A 396 -6.77 -24.15 -20.05
C HIS A 396 -5.90 -22.96 -19.66
N ARG A 397 -5.82 -22.72 -18.34
CA ARG A 397 -4.96 -21.71 -17.72
C ARG A 397 -3.87 -22.39 -16.89
N ALA A 398 -2.68 -21.78 -16.86
CA ALA A 398 -1.58 -22.24 -16.03
C ALA A 398 -0.80 -21.07 -15.46
N THR A 399 0.07 -21.35 -14.49
CA THR A 399 1.13 -20.45 -14.05
C THR A 399 2.46 -20.99 -14.60
N LEU A 400 3.14 -20.17 -15.42
CA LEU A 400 4.49 -20.48 -15.88
C LEU A 400 5.48 -19.79 -14.94
N VAL A 401 6.24 -20.59 -14.21
CA VAL A 401 7.28 -20.11 -13.30
C VAL A 401 8.63 -20.20 -13.98
N LEU A 402 9.30 -19.06 -14.13
CA LEU A 402 10.65 -18.94 -14.69
C LEU A 402 11.62 -18.61 -13.56
N THR A 403 12.54 -19.52 -13.29
CA THR A 403 13.37 -19.46 -12.09
C THR A 403 14.74 -20.10 -12.29
N ARG A 404 15.43 -20.34 -11.19
CA ARG A 404 16.65 -21.14 -11.14
C ARG A 404 16.41 -22.33 -10.21
N VAL A 405 17.02 -23.45 -10.56
CA VAL A 405 17.13 -24.62 -9.70
C VAL A 405 18.60 -25.02 -9.68
N SER A 406 19.20 -25.08 -8.52
CA SER A 406 20.64 -25.33 -8.37
C SER A 406 21.48 -24.46 -9.33
N GLU A 407 21.18 -23.15 -9.34
CA GLU A 407 21.82 -22.12 -10.16
C GLU A 407 21.59 -22.18 -11.67
N LYS A 408 20.89 -23.19 -12.20
CA LYS A 408 20.57 -23.34 -13.61
C LYS A 408 19.23 -22.71 -13.96
N PRO A 409 19.08 -22.08 -15.13
CA PRO A 409 17.79 -21.62 -15.63
C PRO A 409 16.76 -22.77 -15.68
N TRP A 410 15.58 -22.54 -15.11
CA TRP A 410 14.54 -23.57 -14.94
C TRP A 410 13.15 -23.02 -15.20
N GLY A 411 12.27 -23.85 -15.77
CA GLY A 411 10.87 -23.56 -15.97
C GLY A 411 9.98 -24.59 -15.28
N LEU A 412 8.85 -24.12 -14.73
CA LEU A 412 7.81 -25.00 -14.21
C LEU A 412 6.46 -24.57 -14.79
N ILE A 413 5.68 -25.53 -15.26
CA ILE A 413 4.27 -25.32 -15.62
C ILE A 413 3.46 -25.80 -14.44
N CYS A 414 2.66 -24.89 -13.87
CA CYS A 414 1.89 -25.15 -12.67
C CYS A 414 0.42 -24.84 -12.89
N THR A 415 -0.44 -25.54 -12.16
CA THR A 415 -1.88 -25.27 -12.04
C THR A 415 -2.23 -24.90 -10.61
N ASP A 416 -3.44 -24.40 -10.38
CA ASP A 416 -3.95 -24.30 -9.02
C ASP A 416 -4.10 -25.72 -8.46
N PRO A 417 -3.74 -25.96 -7.18
CA PRO A 417 -3.89 -27.27 -6.60
C PRO A 417 -5.38 -27.59 -6.44
N GLU A 418 -5.78 -28.80 -6.75
CA GLU A 418 -7.02 -29.34 -6.19
C GLU A 418 -6.75 -29.55 -4.70
N LEU A 419 -7.19 -28.61 -3.88
CA LEU A 419 -7.12 -28.73 -2.43
C LEU A 419 -8.18 -29.77 -1.99
N PRO A 420 -7.85 -30.71 -1.06
CA PRO A 420 -8.79 -31.70 -0.57
C PRO A 420 -9.98 -31.05 0.14
#